data_31ddc5d5238481ca45b9f6e213f9b20c
#
_entry.id   31ddc5d5238481ca45b9f6e213f9b20c
#
_cell.length_a   1.000
_cell.length_b   1.000
_cell.length_c   1.000
_cell.angle_alpha   90.00
_cell.angle_beta   90.00
_cell.angle_gamma   90.00
#
_symmetry.space_group_name_H-M   'P 1'
#
loop_
_entity.id
_entity.type
_entity.pdbx_description
1 polymer ?
#
loop_
_entity_poly.entity_id
_entity_poly.type
_entity_poly.pdbx_seq_one_letter_code
_entity_poly.pdbx_strand_id
1 'polypeptide(L)'
;MAVPDTQEFRQVVGLLPTGVTVVTAFSGDGPAGATASAVCSLSLEPMMMLVCLDRGSRTLHAVEEAGRFGINVLGLDQRNAAEVFATKVPLEEKWQSVAWIRHLEVPIIEGCPAYIVCGLH
;
A
#
# COMPACT_ATOMS: atom_id res chain seq x y z
N MET A 1 16.34 -29.06 -9.05
CA MET A 1 16.13 -28.10 -7.94
C MET A 1 14.82 -28.40 -7.28
N ALA A 2 14.81 -28.59 -5.96
CA ALA A 2 13.57 -28.80 -5.22
C ALA A 2 12.82 -27.48 -5.05
N VAL A 3 11.50 -27.52 -5.23
CA VAL A 3 10.65 -26.35 -4.97
C VAL A 3 10.31 -26.36 -3.47
N PRO A 4 10.56 -25.27 -2.74
CA PRO A 4 10.21 -25.21 -1.33
C PRO A 4 8.68 -25.27 -1.16
N ASP A 5 8.21 -25.75 -0.01
CA ASP A 5 6.79 -25.64 0.31
C ASP A 5 6.44 -24.18 0.67
N THR A 6 5.15 -23.91 0.79
CA THR A 6 4.66 -22.53 1.04
C THR A 6 5.22 -21.95 2.33
N GLN A 7 5.35 -22.76 3.38
CA GLN A 7 5.87 -22.30 4.68
C GLN A 7 7.35 -21.94 4.60
N GLU A 8 8.15 -22.81 3.99
CA GLU A 8 9.58 -22.54 3.77
C GLU A 8 9.80 -21.28 2.94
N PHE A 9 9.02 -21.14 1.86
CA PHE A 9 9.09 -19.96 1.01
C PHE A 9 8.78 -18.70 1.79
N ARG A 10 7.73 -18.69 2.60
CA ARG A 10 7.38 -17.52 3.43
C ARG A 10 8.47 -17.18 4.44
N GLN A 11 9.12 -18.17 5.03
CA GLN A 11 10.20 -17.94 5.98
C GLN A 11 11.39 -17.26 5.31
N VAL A 12 11.77 -17.72 4.13
CA VAL A 12 12.89 -17.13 3.39
C VAL A 12 12.56 -15.72 2.91
N VAL A 13 11.39 -15.52 2.35
CA VAL A 13 10.94 -14.19 1.86
C VAL A 13 10.84 -13.20 3.01
N GLY A 14 10.42 -13.66 4.19
CA GLY A 14 10.33 -12.80 5.39
C GLY A 14 11.68 -12.30 5.89
N LEU A 15 12.79 -12.90 5.45
CA LEU A 15 14.14 -12.42 5.76
C LEU A 15 14.60 -11.28 4.85
N LEU A 16 13.90 -11.05 3.73
CA LEU A 16 14.23 -9.94 2.84
C LEU A 16 13.85 -8.62 3.51
N PRO A 17 14.81 -7.68 3.63
CA PRO A 17 14.48 -6.38 4.19
C PRO A 17 13.59 -5.61 3.22
N THR A 18 12.37 -5.31 3.64
CA THR A 18 11.44 -4.50 2.86
C THR A 18 10.89 -3.40 3.75
N GLY A 19 10.73 -2.21 3.18
CA GLY A 19 9.98 -1.16 3.84
C GLY A 19 8.51 -1.55 3.95
N VAL A 20 7.81 -1.02 4.93
CA VAL A 20 6.37 -1.22 5.06
C VAL A 20 5.68 -0.01 4.45
N THR A 21 4.81 -0.25 3.49
CA THR A 21 4.05 0.80 2.82
C THR A 21 2.56 0.51 2.86
N VAL A 22 1.77 1.57 2.78
CA VAL A 22 0.33 1.48 2.55
C VAL A 22 0.03 2.17 1.23
N VAL A 23 -0.57 1.44 0.31
CA VAL A 23 -1.05 1.97 -0.96
C VAL A 23 -2.45 2.51 -0.75
N THR A 24 -2.71 3.74 -1.17
CA THR A 24 -3.97 4.44 -0.92
C THR A 24 -4.56 5.02 -2.20
N ALA A 25 -5.88 5.06 -2.28
CA ALA A 25 -6.59 5.69 -3.39
C ALA A 25 -8.01 6.05 -2.95
N PHE A 26 -8.66 6.98 -3.66
CA PHE A 26 -10.08 7.22 -3.47
C PHE A 26 -10.91 6.39 -4.45
N SER A 27 -11.96 5.76 -3.94
CA SER A 27 -13.03 5.20 -4.77
C SER A 27 -14.25 6.11 -4.65
N GLY A 28 -15.31 5.80 -5.40
CA GLY A 28 -16.59 6.50 -5.26
C GLY A 28 -17.18 6.41 -3.85
N ASP A 29 -16.79 5.40 -3.09
CA ASP A 29 -17.29 5.14 -1.73
C ASP A 29 -16.41 5.76 -0.63
N GLY A 30 -15.27 6.36 -1.00
CA GLY A 30 -14.36 6.96 -0.03
C GLY A 30 -12.92 6.43 -0.13
N PRO A 31 -12.10 6.64 0.89
CA PRO A 31 -10.71 6.22 0.85
C PRO A 31 -10.56 4.69 0.92
N ALA A 32 -9.61 4.16 0.18
CA ALA A 32 -9.20 2.77 0.20
C ALA A 32 -7.71 2.68 0.53
N GLY A 33 -7.29 1.60 1.15
CA GLY A 33 -5.89 1.40 1.49
C GLY A 33 -5.58 -0.05 1.81
N ALA A 34 -4.37 -0.46 1.47
CA ALA A 34 -3.87 -1.80 1.76
C ALA A 34 -2.37 -1.76 2.01
N THR A 35 -1.92 -2.49 3.02
CA THR A 35 -0.49 -2.68 3.28
C THR A 35 0.11 -3.48 2.14
N ALA A 36 1.21 -2.99 1.58
CA ALA A 36 1.90 -3.63 0.48
C ALA A 36 3.40 -3.63 0.76
N SER A 37 4.04 -4.80 0.65
CA SER A 37 5.48 -4.95 0.73
C SER A 37 6.11 -5.08 -0.66
N ALA A 38 5.33 -5.44 -1.67
CA ALA A 38 5.79 -5.57 -3.05
C ALA A 38 5.74 -4.22 -3.76
N VAL A 39 6.63 -3.32 -3.36
CA VAL A 39 6.79 -1.96 -3.88
C VAL A 39 8.25 -1.72 -4.18
N CYS A 40 8.55 -1.21 -5.35
CA CYS A 40 9.93 -0.84 -5.70
C CYS A 40 9.94 0.30 -6.72
N SER A 41 11.09 0.98 -6.80
CA SER A 41 11.30 1.92 -7.91
C SER A 41 11.56 1.12 -9.18
N LEU A 42 10.90 1.51 -10.27
CA LEU A 42 11.02 0.84 -11.56
C LEU A 42 11.96 1.60 -12.49
N SER A 43 11.90 2.93 -12.46
CA SER A 43 12.66 3.78 -13.36
C SER A 43 12.87 5.15 -12.72
N LEU A 44 14.00 5.78 -13.00
CA LEU A 44 14.27 7.16 -12.59
C LEU A 44 13.97 8.16 -13.72
N GLU A 45 13.99 7.70 -14.96
CA GLU A 45 13.78 8.58 -16.12
C GLU A 45 13.03 7.82 -17.21
N PRO A 46 11.69 7.96 -17.27
CA PRO A 46 10.85 8.73 -16.35
C PRO A 46 10.78 8.10 -14.95
N MET A 47 10.42 8.91 -13.95
CA MET A 47 10.24 8.42 -12.59
C MET A 47 9.00 7.52 -12.51
N MET A 48 9.21 6.25 -12.16
CA MET A 48 8.15 5.25 -12.10
C MET A 48 8.33 4.36 -10.88
N MET A 49 7.20 4.00 -10.25
CA MET A 49 7.13 3.04 -9.17
C MET A 49 6.32 1.83 -9.61
N LEU A 50 6.69 0.67 -9.09
CA LEU A 50 5.95 -0.58 -9.31
C LEU A 50 5.34 -1.04 -7.99
N VAL A 51 4.05 -1.32 -8.02
CA VAL A 51 3.30 -1.85 -6.87
C VAL A 51 2.56 -3.10 -7.33
N CYS A 52 2.64 -4.16 -6.54
CA CYS A 52 1.88 -5.38 -6.78
C CYS A 52 0.76 -5.50 -5.76
N LEU A 53 -0.46 -5.62 -6.24
CA LEU A 53 -1.66 -5.82 -5.42
C LEU A 53 -2.41 -7.05 -5.93
N ASP A 54 -3.08 -7.75 -5.02
CA ASP A 54 -3.92 -8.89 -5.40
C ASP A 54 -5.05 -8.44 -6.30
N ARG A 55 -5.40 -9.27 -7.28
CA ARG A 55 -6.50 -9.00 -8.22
C ARG A 55 -7.83 -8.76 -7.53
N GLY A 56 -8.07 -9.41 -6.40
CA GLY A 56 -9.28 -9.24 -5.60
C GLY A 56 -9.23 -8.08 -4.62
N SER A 57 -8.15 -7.30 -4.61
CA SER A 57 -7.98 -6.19 -3.67
C SER A 57 -8.97 -5.06 -3.93
N ARG A 58 -9.66 -4.63 -2.90
CA ARG A 58 -10.54 -3.45 -2.97
C ARG A 58 -9.74 -2.20 -3.30
N THR A 59 -8.51 -2.12 -2.80
CA THR A 59 -7.62 -1.00 -3.06
C THR A 59 -7.18 -0.97 -4.53
N LEU A 60 -6.93 -2.13 -5.13
CA LEU A 60 -6.62 -2.20 -6.55
C LEU A 60 -7.77 -1.62 -7.39
N HIS A 61 -9.00 -2.01 -7.07
CA HIS A 61 -10.17 -1.47 -7.78
C HIS A 61 -10.28 0.04 -7.62
N ALA A 62 -9.99 0.57 -6.43
CA ALA A 62 -9.98 2.01 -6.20
C ALA A 62 -8.91 2.71 -7.02
N VAL A 63 -7.70 2.13 -7.11
CA VAL A 63 -6.61 2.67 -7.93
C VAL A 63 -7.01 2.73 -9.41
N GLU A 64 -7.59 1.66 -9.92
CA GLU A 64 -8.03 1.60 -11.32
C GLU A 64 -9.13 2.63 -11.60
N GLU A 65 -10.07 2.77 -10.69
CA GLU A 65 -11.17 3.74 -10.80
C GLU A 65 -10.66 5.18 -10.75
N ALA A 66 -9.77 5.49 -9.81
CA ALA A 66 -9.25 6.84 -9.62
C ALA A 66 -8.19 7.24 -10.65
N GLY A 67 -7.44 6.29 -11.18
CA GLY A 67 -6.33 6.56 -12.09
C GLY A 67 -5.10 7.13 -11.41
N ARG A 68 -5.08 7.16 -10.08
CA ARG A 68 -3.93 7.62 -9.28
C ARG A 68 -3.96 6.99 -7.90
N PHE A 69 -2.81 6.95 -7.26
CA PHE A 69 -2.68 6.34 -5.94
C PHE A 69 -1.51 6.95 -5.18
N GLY A 70 -1.51 6.74 -3.88
CA GLY A 70 -0.41 7.12 -2.99
C GLY A 70 0.35 5.91 -2.51
N ILE A 71 1.63 6.07 -2.29
CA ILE A 71 2.48 5.12 -1.59
C ILE A 71 2.93 5.82 -0.32
N ASN A 72 2.44 5.36 0.84
CA ASN A 72 2.77 5.93 2.14
C ASN A 72 3.83 5.06 2.80
N VAL A 73 5.02 5.59 3.01
CA VAL A 73 6.11 4.87 3.69
C VAL A 73 5.91 5.03 5.19
N LEU A 74 5.65 3.93 5.89
CA LEU A 74 5.36 3.98 7.32
C LEU A 74 6.63 4.05 8.17
N GLY A 75 6.55 4.82 9.25
CA GLY A 75 7.60 4.85 10.26
C GLY A 75 7.48 3.73 11.27
N LEU A 76 8.50 3.57 12.11
CA LEU A 76 8.54 2.52 13.15
C LEU A 76 7.41 2.69 14.18
N ASP A 77 6.93 3.89 14.39
CA ASP A 77 5.83 4.21 15.29
C ASP A 77 4.45 3.98 14.67
N GLN A 78 4.38 3.54 13.41
CA GLN A 78 3.14 3.33 12.68
C GLN A 78 2.81 1.86 12.44
N ARG A 79 3.30 0.98 13.31
CA ARG A 79 3.02 -0.45 13.22
C ARG A 79 1.53 -0.74 13.24
N ASN A 80 0.76 0.00 14.04
CA ASN A 80 -0.67 -0.17 14.12
C ASN A 80 -1.36 0.10 12.77
N ALA A 81 -0.93 1.14 12.07
CA ALA A 81 -1.45 1.43 10.73
C ALA A 81 -1.14 0.29 9.76
N ALA A 82 0.09 -0.23 9.78
CA ALA A 82 0.48 -1.36 8.94
C ALA A 82 -0.41 -2.59 9.17
N GLU A 83 -0.70 -2.90 10.42
CA GLU A 83 -1.55 -4.04 10.79
C GLU A 83 -3.00 -3.83 10.36
N VAL A 84 -3.55 -2.65 10.60
CA VAL A 84 -4.93 -2.31 10.24
C VAL A 84 -5.15 -2.43 8.73
N PHE A 85 -4.26 -1.86 7.93
CA PHE A 85 -4.40 -1.87 6.47
C PHE A 85 -4.08 -3.24 5.85
N ALA A 86 -3.49 -4.15 6.60
CA ALA A 86 -3.28 -5.54 6.17
C ALA A 86 -4.51 -6.43 6.37
N THR A 87 -5.51 -5.96 7.11
CA THR A 87 -6.73 -6.74 7.39
C THR A 87 -7.75 -6.65 6.27
N LYS A 88 -8.77 -7.51 6.34
CA LYS A 88 -9.90 -7.49 5.40
C LYS A 88 -11.17 -6.85 6.00
N VAL A 89 -11.04 -6.14 7.11
CA VAL A 89 -12.16 -5.40 7.68
C VAL A 89 -12.66 -4.34 6.69
N PRO A 90 -13.91 -3.84 6.83
CA PRO A 90 -14.42 -2.80 5.95
C PRO A 90 -13.48 -1.59 5.89
N LEU A 91 -13.32 -1.01 4.70
CA LEU A 91 -12.44 0.14 4.50
C LEU A 91 -12.75 1.29 5.44
N GLU A 92 -14.03 1.53 5.67
CA GLU A 92 -14.49 2.56 6.59
C GLU A 92 -13.90 2.42 7.99
N GLU A 93 -13.85 1.19 8.51
CA GLU A 93 -13.27 0.89 9.82
C GLU A 93 -11.76 1.14 9.83
N LYS A 94 -11.05 0.77 8.75
CA LYS A 94 -9.62 1.00 8.66
C LYS A 94 -9.28 2.48 8.81
N TRP A 95 -10.01 3.32 8.10
CA TRP A 95 -9.73 4.75 8.06
C TRP A 95 -10.17 5.51 9.31
N GLN A 96 -11.06 4.93 10.12
CA GLN A 96 -11.45 5.51 11.41
C GLN A 96 -10.32 5.43 12.45
N SER A 97 -9.39 4.48 12.28
CA SER A 97 -8.31 4.25 13.25
C SER A 97 -7.04 5.03 12.95
N VAL A 98 -6.98 5.75 11.83
CA VAL A 98 -5.80 6.53 11.43
C VAL A 98 -6.19 7.93 11.03
N ALA A 99 -5.32 8.89 11.32
CA ALA A 99 -5.47 10.26 10.83
C ALA A 99 -4.95 10.32 9.40
N TRP A 100 -5.67 11.02 8.54
CA TRP A 100 -5.29 11.14 7.14
C TRP A 100 -5.73 12.48 6.56
N ILE A 101 -5.07 12.88 5.47
CA ILE A 101 -5.39 14.10 4.74
C ILE A 101 -5.60 13.77 3.26
N ARG A 102 -6.28 14.67 2.57
CA ARG A 102 -6.39 14.61 1.10
C ARG A 102 -5.28 15.46 0.49
N HIS A 103 -4.49 14.87 -0.40
CA HIS A 103 -3.44 15.57 -1.12
C HIS A 103 -3.40 15.08 -2.57
N LEU A 104 -3.50 16.00 -3.54
CA LEU A 104 -3.51 15.68 -4.96
C LEU A 104 -4.53 14.59 -5.32
N GLU A 105 -5.70 14.65 -4.71
CA GLU A 105 -6.80 13.69 -4.88
C GLU A 105 -6.45 12.26 -4.47
N VAL A 106 -5.59 12.11 -3.47
CA VAL A 106 -5.18 10.83 -2.90
C VAL A 106 -5.23 10.94 -1.38
N PRO A 107 -5.72 9.91 -0.65
CA PRO A 107 -5.64 9.91 0.80
C PRO A 107 -4.21 9.61 1.24
N ILE A 108 -3.67 10.44 2.13
CA ILE A 108 -2.32 10.30 2.68
C ILE A 108 -2.44 10.13 4.19
N ILE A 109 -1.77 9.11 4.72
CA ILE A 109 -1.74 8.83 6.16
C ILE A 109 -0.86 9.88 6.85
N GLU A 110 -1.41 10.58 7.85
CA GLU A 110 -0.66 11.55 8.61
C GLU A 110 0.45 10.87 9.41
N GLY A 111 1.58 11.57 9.53
CA GLY A 111 2.71 11.10 10.32
C GLY A 111 3.65 10.16 9.59
N CYS A 112 3.36 9.73 8.37
CA CYS A 112 4.29 8.91 7.63
C CYS A 112 5.52 9.75 7.23
N PRO A 113 6.74 9.20 7.37
CA PRO A 113 7.97 9.95 7.06
C PRO A 113 8.11 10.34 5.60
N ALA A 114 7.46 9.62 4.69
CA ALA A 114 7.50 9.94 3.27
C ALA A 114 6.29 9.37 2.55
N TYR A 115 5.90 10.00 1.46
CA TYR A 115 4.88 9.48 0.56
C TYR A 115 5.15 9.93 -0.88
N ILE A 116 4.60 9.19 -1.81
CA ILE A 116 4.66 9.50 -3.24
C ILE A 116 3.25 9.40 -3.82
N VAL A 117 2.85 10.39 -4.60
CA VAL A 117 1.59 10.33 -5.35
C VAL A 117 1.91 9.97 -6.79
N CYS A 118 1.26 8.94 -7.29
CA CYS A 118 1.51 8.38 -8.63
C CYS A 118 0.25 8.43 -9.48
N GLY A 119 0.44 8.70 -10.78
CA GLY A 119 -0.57 8.43 -11.78
C GLY A 119 -0.46 6.97 -12.22
N LEU A 120 -1.60 6.34 -12.50
CA LEU A 120 -1.62 4.99 -13.03
C LEU A 120 -1.18 4.99 -14.49
N HIS A 121 -0.27 4.08 -14.80
CA HIS A 121 0.26 3.97 -16.15
C HIS A 121 -0.32 2.75 -16.88
#